data_bfa7fd4adb2737410e98a374e8afd589
#
_entry.id   bfa7fd4adb2737410e98a374e8afd589
#
_cell.length_a   1.000
_cell.length_b   1.000
_cell.length_c   1.000
_cell.angle_alpha   90.00
_cell.angle_beta   90.00
_cell.angle_gamma   90.00
#
_symmetry.space_group_name_H-M   'P 1'
#
loop_
_entity.id
_entity.type
_entity.pdbx_description
1 polymer ?
#
loop_
_entity_poly.entity_id
_entity_poly.type
_entity_poly.pdbx_seq_one_letter_code
_entity_poly.pdbx_strand_id
1 'polypeptide(L)'
;MPRSDYEGKDQIRTWISNVTPKHNKILDIAVGEGTYLNLFKDQENLKDCEWYGIEIWEPWVPKYKLNEIYDYFYLEDVRTFDYSKVGNVDICFAGDVIEHMKKEEALAMTNKLLDISDNLYLSIPIIYMPQGADEGNPYEVHVKPDWSHEEVMDSFPHIKGFWGGPKIGVYHLQK
;
A
#
# COMPACT_ATOMS: atom_id res chain seq x y z
N MET A 1 3.51 -1.08 13.55
CA MET A 1 2.44 -0.10 13.91
C MET A 1 1.35 -0.17 12.87
N PRO A 2 0.06 -0.20 13.23
CA PRO A 2 -1.05 -0.30 12.26
C PRO A 2 -1.20 0.93 11.36
N ARG A 3 -0.33 1.91 11.52
CA ARG A 3 -0.34 3.18 10.80
C ARG A 3 0.86 3.26 9.87
N SER A 4 0.61 3.48 8.59
CA SER A 4 1.65 3.86 7.64
C SER A 4 2.26 5.22 8.03
N ASP A 5 3.58 5.35 7.97
CA ASP A 5 4.28 6.61 8.29
C ASP A 5 3.78 7.74 7.38
N TYR A 6 3.62 8.95 7.93
CA TYR A 6 3.16 10.10 7.14
C TYR A 6 4.25 10.69 6.22
N GLU A 7 5.50 10.30 6.43
CA GLU A 7 6.62 10.76 5.59
C GLU A 7 6.38 10.38 4.12
N GLY A 8 6.46 11.35 3.23
CA GLY A 8 6.23 11.17 1.78
C GLY A 8 4.77 11.16 1.33
N LYS A 9 3.77 11.17 2.22
CA LYS A 9 2.37 11.15 1.81
C LYS A 9 1.94 12.39 1.03
N ASP A 10 2.55 13.56 1.29
CA ASP A 10 2.29 14.78 0.51
C ASP A 10 2.81 14.66 -0.93
N GLN A 11 3.91 13.94 -1.13
CA GLN A 11 4.39 13.63 -2.48
C GLN A 11 3.43 12.69 -3.22
N ILE A 12 2.92 11.65 -2.53
CA ILE A 12 1.87 10.78 -3.09
C ILE A 12 0.64 11.61 -3.43
N ARG A 13 0.18 12.50 -2.54
CA ARG A 13 -0.92 13.43 -2.80
C ARG A 13 -0.71 14.23 -4.09
N THR A 14 0.50 14.74 -4.29
CA THR A 14 0.85 15.49 -5.50
C THR A 14 0.74 14.62 -6.76
N TRP A 15 1.22 13.39 -6.71
CA TRP A 15 1.13 12.48 -7.85
C TRP A 15 -0.31 12.08 -8.17
N ILE A 16 -1.09 11.70 -7.15
CA ILE A 16 -2.47 11.25 -7.37
C ILE A 16 -3.39 12.38 -7.82
N SER A 17 -3.09 13.65 -7.51
CA SER A 17 -3.90 14.79 -7.97
C SER A 17 -3.92 14.92 -9.51
N ASN A 18 -2.96 14.32 -10.20
CA ASN A 18 -2.90 14.30 -11.67
C ASN A 18 -3.52 13.03 -12.29
N VAL A 19 -4.00 12.09 -11.46
CA VAL A 19 -4.68 10.89 -11.95
C VAL A 19 -6.11 11.24 -12.34
N THR A 20 -6.50 10.82 -13.54
CA THR A 20 -7.90 10.84 -13.98
C THR A 20 -8.42 9.41 -13.92
N PRO A 21 -9.29 9.08 -12.95
CA PRO A 21 -9.81 7.72 -12.81
C PRO A 21 -10.59 7.27 -14.06
N LYS A 22 -10.38 6.05 -14.48
CA LYS A 22 -11.07 5.40 -15.62
C LYS A 22 -11.99 4.27 -15.14
N HIS A 23 -11.61 3.62 -14.05
CA HIS A 23 -12.30 2.50 -13.45
C HIS A 23 -13.13 2.93 -12.23
N ASN A 24 -12.84 4.12 -11.69
CA ASN A 24 -13.37 4.65 -10.43
C ASN A 24 -13.14 3.70 -9.25
N LYS A 25 -11.96 3.08 -9.21
CA LYS A 25 -11.59 2.09 -8.20
C LYS A 25 -10.19 2.35 -7.63
N ILE A 26 -10.09 2.23 -6.33
CA ILE A 26 -8.84 2.35 -5.57
C ILE A 26 -8.69 1.10 -4.70
N LEU A 27 -7.52 0.49 -4.74
CA LEU A 27 -7.14 -0.63 -3.88
C LEU A 27 -6.13 -0.19 -2.84
N ASP A 28 -6.42 -0.44 -1.59
CA ASP A 28 -5.54 -0.22 -0.44
C ASP A 28 -5.22 -1.57 0.18
N ILE A 29 -3.96 -1.99 0.17
CA ILE A 29 -3.54 -3.29 0.69
C ILE A 29 -2.82 -3.16 2.02
N ALA A 30 -3.03 -4.14 2.92
CA ALA A 30 -2.53 -4.11 4.29
C ALA A 30 -2.91 -2.79 4.98
N VAL A 31 -4.22 -2.53 5.00
CA VAL A 31 -4.78 -1.19 5.27
C VAL A 31 -4.48 -0.66 6.67
N GLY A 32 -4.15 -1.54 7.64
CA GLY A 32 -3.93 -1.15 9.03
C GLY A 32 -5.12 -0.37 9.59
N GLU A 33 -4.90 0.87 10.01
CA GLU A 33 -5.98 1.77 10.47
C GLU A 33 -6.71 2.53 9.34
N GLY A 34 -6.42 2.23 8.07
CA GLY A 34 -7.00 2.92 6.91
C GLY A 34 -6.32 4.26 6.59
N THR A 35 -5.01 4.34 6.76
CA THR A 35 -4.25 5.60 6.59
C THR A 35 -4.46 6.23 5.21
N TYR A 36 -4.37 5.47 4.13
CA TYR A 36 -4.49 6.01 2.76
C TYR A 36 -5.90 6.47 2.45
N LEU A 37 -6.91 5.67 2.81
CA LEU A 37 -8.30 6.07 2.66
C LEU A 37 -8.58 7.38 3.41
N ASN A 38 -8.18 7.46 4.68
CA ASN A 38 -8.42 8.65 5.50
C ASN A 38 -7.71 9.90 4.98
N LEU A 39 -6.55 9.75 4.33
CA LEU A 39 -5.79 10.87 3.76
C LEU A 39 -6.32 11.35 2.41
N PHE A 40 -6.91 10.47 1.60
CA PHE A 40 -7.10 10.75 0.18
C PHE A 40 -8.53 10.65 -0.33
N LYS A 41 -9.47 10.03 0.41
CA LYS A 41 -10.86 9.84 -0.04
C LYS A 41 -11.59 11.13 -0.42
N ASP A 42 -11.24 12.25 0.24
CA ASP A 42 -11.90 13.55 0.01
C ASP A 42 -11.19 14.38 -1.09
N GLN A 43 -10.20 13.82 -1.80
CA GLN A 43 -9.62 14.52 -2.94
C GLN A 43 -10.63 14.59 -4.09
N GLU A 44 -10.75 15.77 -4.71
CA GLU A 44 -11.77 16.07 -5.73
C GLU A 44 -11.83 15.05 -6.86
N ASN A 45 -10.66 14.58 -7.33
CA ASN A 45 -10.58 13.60 -8.41
C ASN A 45 -10.84 12.14 -7.97
N LEU A 46 -10.92 11.86 -6.68
CA LEU A 46 -11.11 10.51 -6.12
C LEU A 46 -12.45 10.33 -5.38
N LYS A 47 -13.21 11.40 -5.18
CA LYS A 47 -14.43 11.41 -4.37
C LYS A 47 -15.52 10.44 -4.84
N ASP A 48 -15.52 10.11 -6.13
CA ASP A 48 -16.50 9.19 -6.73
C ASP A 48 -15.91 7.77 -6.93
N CYS A 49 -14.71 7.52 -6.40
CA CYS A 49 -14.08 6.20 -6.49
C CYS A 49 -14.54 5.28 -5.38
N GLU A 50 -14.73 4.01 -5.72
CA GLU A 50 -14.94 2.92 -4.76
C GLU A 50 -13.58 2.51 -4.15
N TRP A 51 -13.54 2.35 -2.83
CA TRP A 51 -12.36 1.94 -2.09
C TRP A 51 -12.44 0.49 -1.66
N TYR A 52 -11.46 -0.28 -2.11
CA TYR A 52 -11.27 -1.70 -1.78
C TYR A 52 -10.14 -1.83 -0.77
N GLY A 53 -10.41 -2.43 0.39
CA GLY A 53 -9.44 -2.65 1.45
C GLY A 53 -9.13 -4.13 1.64
N ILE A 54 -7.85 -4.46 1.85
CA ILE A 54 -7.41 -5.82 2.22
C ILE A 54 -6.59 -5.74 3.50
N GLU A 55 -6.94 -6.56 4.49
CA GLU A 55 -6.23 -6.69 5.76
C GLU A 55 -6.20 -8.14 6.20
N ILE A 56 -5.11 -8.57 6.84
CA ILE A 56 -4.96 -9.95 7.33
C ILE A 56 -5.29 -10.08 8.81
N TRP A 57 -5.12 -9.00 9.60
CA TRP A 57 -5.25 -9.05 11.06
C TRP A 57 -6.67 -8.72 11.51
N GLU A 58 -7.45 -9.77 11.80
CA GLU A 58 -8.86 -9.67 12.19
C GLU A 58 -9.15 -8.69 13.35
N PRO A 59 -8.33 -8.59 14.42
CA PRO A 59 -8.61 -7.66 15.53
C PRO A 59 -8.67 -6.18 15.13
N TRP A 60 -8.05 -5.79 14.02
CA TRP A 60 -8.12 -4.40 13.53
C TRP A 60 -9.44 -4.08 12.83
N VAL A 61 -10.16 -5.09 12.33
CA VAL A 61 -11.43 -4.87 11.61
C VAL A 61 -12.44 -4.11 12.48
N PRO A 62 -12.83 -4.60 13.68
CA PRO A 62 -13.74 -3.86 14.55
C PRO A 62 -13.06 -2.64 15.20
N LYS A 63 -11.75 -2.70 15.48
CA LYS A 63 -11.00 -1.60 16.12
C LYS A 63 -11.03 -0.33 15.29
N TYR A 64 -10.83 -0.44 13.99
CA TYR A 64 -10.77 0.68 13.04
C TYR A 64 -11.99 0.77 12.13
N LYS A 65 -13.01 -0.10 12.35
CA LYS A 65 -14.26 -0.14 11.58
C LYS A 65 -14.01 -0.34 10.07
N LEU A 66 -13.04 -1.17 9.72
CA LEU A 66 -12.57 -1.30 8.34
C LEU A 66 -13.69 -1.71 7.38
N ASN A 67 -14.59 -2.60 7.82
CA ASN A 67 -15.76 -3.00 7.05
C ASN A 67 -16.88 -1.94 6.96
N GLU A 68 -16.74 -0.81 7.67
CA GLU A 68 -17.68 0.31 7.60
C GLU A 68 -17.12 1.47 6.74
N ILE A 69 -15.78 1.61 6.65
CA ILE A 69 -15.13 2.75 5.97
C ILE A 69 -14.70 2.44 4.55
N TYR A 70 -14.46 1.15 4.20
CA TYR A 70 -14.21 0.72 2.82
C TYR A 70 -15.51 0.29 2.16
N ASP A 71 -15.71 0.59 0.87
CA ASP A 71 -16.88 0.14 0.11
C ASP A 71 -16.87 -1.39 -0.04
N TYR A 72 -15.68 -1.96 -0.22
CA TYR A 72 -15.42 -3.40 -0.24
C TYR A 72 -14.22 -3.74 0.63
N PHE A 73 -14.39 -4.67 1.55
CA PHE A 73 -13.34 -5.07 2.47
C PHE A 73 -13.13 -6.58 2.47
N TYR A 74 -11.86 -7.00 2.46
CA TYR A 74 -11.46 -8.40 2.46
C TYR A 74 -10.51 -8.69 3.63
N LEU A 75 -10.88 -9.65 4.48
CA LEU A 75 -10.02 -10.17 5.53
C LEU A 75 -9.19 -11.33 4.96
N GLU A 76 -8.15 -11.02 4.22
CA GLU A 76 -7.32 -11.99 3.50
C GLU A 76 -5.85 -11.57 3.48
N ASP A 77 -4.97 -12.54 3.18
CA ASP A 77 -3.53 -12.29 2.99
C ASP A 77 -3.26 -11.73 1.59
N VAL A 78 -2.69 -10.54 1.50
CA VAL A 78 -2.35 -9.85 0.24
C VAL A 78 -1.43 -10.69 -0.67
N ARG A 79 -0.60 -11.59 -0.13
CA ARG A 79 0.31 -12.45 -0.89
C ARG A 79 -0.43 -13.50 -1.70
N THR A 80 -1.56 -13.98 -1.19
CA THR A 80 -2.35 -15.07 -1.76
C THR A 80 -3.73 -14.65 -2.27
N PHE A 81 -4.09 -13.39 -2.05
CA PHE A 81 -5.38 -12.82 -2.47
C PHE A 81 -5.62 -13.01 -3.97
N ASP A 82 -6.86 -13.36 -4.31
CA ASP A 82 -7.31 -13.43 -5.70
C ASP A 82 -7.75 -12.02 -6.18
N TYR A 83 -6.83 -11.31 -6.79
CA TYR A 83 -7.05 -9.95 -7.28
C TYR A 83 -8.11 -9.84 -8.38
N SER A 84 -8.54 -10.96 -8.99
CA SER A 84 -9.65 -10.96 -9.94
C SER A 84 -10.98 -10.52 -9.31
N LYS A 85 -11.13 -10.65 -7.97
CA LYS A 85 -12.28 -10.16 -7.21
C LYS A 85 -12.44 -8.63 -7.27
N VAL A 86 -11.33 -7.90 -7.45
CA VAL A 86 -11.31 -6.44 -7.55
C VAL A 86 -11.34 -6.00 -9.02
N GLY A 87 -10.61 -6.70 -9.89
CA GLY A 87 -10.40 -6.33 -11.28
C GLY A 87 -9.46 -5.13 -11.41
N ASN A 88 -9.55 -4.39 -12.54
CA ASN A 88 -8.67 -3.26 -12.77
C ASN A 88 -9.02 -2.07 -11.87
N VAL A 89 -7.98 -1.39 -11.37
CA VAL A 89 -8.07 -0.21 -10.51
C VAL A 89 -7.23 0.94 -11.07
N ASP A 90 -7.62 2.16 -10.78
CA ASP A 90 -6.86 3.36 -11.18
C ASP A 90 -5.63 3.56 -10.32
N ILE A 91 -5.76 3.25 -9.03
CA ILE A 91 -4.73 3.45 -8.01
C ILE A 91 -4.68 2.22 -7.10
N CYS A 92 -3.47 1.76 -6.81
CA CYS A 92 -3.20 0.83 -5.73
C CYS A 92 -2.21 1.46 -4.74
N PHE A 93 -2.51 1.37 -3.45
CA PHE A 93 -1.61 1.74 -2.37
C PHE A 93 -1.05 0.49 -1.69
N ALA A 94 0.26 0.46 -1.50
CA ALA A 94 0.99 -0.54 -0.74
C ALA A 94 1.96 0.18 0.20
N GLY A 95 1.44 0.60 1.33
CA GLY A 95 2.17 1.43 2.29
C GLY A 95 2.67 0.65 3.47
N ASP A 96 4.00 0.67 3.65
CA ASP A 96 4.69 0.03 4.77
C ASP A 96 4.23 -1.43 4.95
N VAL A 97 4.30 -2.21 3.87
CA VAL A 97 3.84 -3.60 3.81
C VAL A 97 4.91 -4.57 3.30
N ILE A 98 5.75 -4.16 2.35
CA ILE A 98 6.68 -5.10 1.71
C ILE A 98 7.85 -5.51 2.61
N GLU A 99 8.16 -4.74 3.63
CA GLU A 99 9.13 -5.07 4.68
C GLU A 99 8.65 -6.19 5.61
N HIS A 100 7.34 -6.45 5.66
CA HIS A 100 6.73 -7.52 6.45
C HIS A 100 6.80 -8.89 5.79
N MET A 101 7.39 -9.00 4.61
CA MET A 101 7.50 -10.24 3.85
C MET A 101 8.91 -10.43 3.27
N LYS A 102 9.19 -11.65 2.79
CA LYS A 102 10.44 -11.91 2.09
C LYS A 102 10.48 -11.14 0.76
N LYS A 103 11.69 -10.82 0.30
CA LYS A 103 11.89 -10.08 -0.95
C LYS A 103 11.15 -10.72 -2.15
N GLU A 104 11.22 -12.04 -2.28
CA GLU A 104 10.58 -12.76 -3.37
C GLU A 104 9.05 -12.65 -3.32
N GLU A 105 8.46 -12.65 -2.11
CA GLU A 105 7.03 -12.47 -1.90
C GLU A 105 6.62 -11.05 -2.26
N ALA A 106 7.40 -10.04 -1.84
CA ALA A 106 7.19 -8.63 -2.18
C ALA A 106 7.21 -8.39 -3.69
N LEU A 107 8.19 -8.96 -4.39
CA LEU A 107 8.30 -8.86 -5.85
C LEU A 107 7.11 -9.54 -6.55
N ALA A 108 6.74 -10.74 -6.13
CA ALA A 108 5.62 -11.47 -6.72
C ALA A 108 4.28 -10.72 -6.51
N MET A 109 4.06 -10.20 -5.31
CA MET A 109 2.87 -9.40 -4.99
C MET A 109 2.82 -8.11 -5.82
N THR A 110 3.92 -7.34 -5.85
CA THR A 110 4.01 -6.09 -6.60
C THR A 110 3.73 -6.28 -8.08
N ASN A 111 4.23 -7.39 -8.68
CA ASN A 111 3.92 -7.71 -10.08
C ASN A 111 2.43 -7.94 -10.30
N LYS A 112 1.75 -8.68 -9.40
CA LYS A 112 0.29 -8.89 -9.48
C LYS A 112 -0.47 -7.57 -9.36
N LEU A 113 -0.03 -6.66 -8.47
CA LEU A 113 -0.65 -5.34 -8.32
C LEU A 113 -0.47 -4.49 -9.57
N LEU A 114 0.71 -4.53 -10.19
CA LEU A 114 0.98 -3.83 -11.46
C LEU A 114 0.19 -4.40 -12.65
N ASP A 115 -0.26 -5.66 -12.57
CA ASP A 115 -1.10 -6.25 -13.63
C ASP A 115 -2.52 -5.70 -13.61
N ILE A 116 -2.99 -5.21 -12.47
CA ILE A 116 -4.36 -4.74 -12.30
C ILE A 116 -4.47 -3.23 -12.04
N SER A 117 -3.37 -2.52 -11.76
CA SER A 117 -3.41 -1.10 -11.42
C SER A 117 -2.75 -0.23 -12.48
N ASP A 118 -3.42 0.89 -12.83
CA ASP A 118 -2.82 1.91 -13.68
C ASP A 118 -1.67 2.64 -12.96
N ASN A 119 -1.78 2.83 -11.64
CA ASN A 119 -0.78 3.47 -10.79
C ASN A 119 -0.63 2.71 -9.48
N LEU A 120 0.58 2.29 -9.16
CA LEU A 120 0.91 1.68 -7.87
C LEU A 120 1.83 2.61 -7.08
N TYR A 121 1.45 2.89 -5.85
CA TYR A 121 2.25 3.70 -4.92
C TYR A 121 2.76 2.82 -3.78
N LEU A 122 4.09 2.69 -3.69
CA LEU A 122 4.77 2.02 -2.57
C LEU A 122 5.26 3.07 -1.57
N SER A 123 5.19 2.75 -0.29
CA SER A 123 5.84 3.47 0.80
C SER A 123 6.56 2.43 1.64
N ILE A 124 7.84 2.60 1.88
CA ILE A 124 8.67 1.64 2.61
C ILE A 124 9.77 2.32 3.39
N PRO A 125 10.19 1.79 4.55
CA PRO A 125 11.41 2.18 5.22
C PRO A 125 12.63 1.91 4.32
N ILE A 126 13.48 2.92 4.12
CA ILE A 126 14.73 2.83 3.34
C ILE A 126 15.98 2.93 4.20
N ILE A 127 15.80 2.71 5.49
CA ILE A 127 16.86 2.58 6.50
C ILE A 127 16.67 1.25 7.23
N TYR A 128 17.72 0.78 7.93
CA TYR A 128 17.56 -0.37 8.81
C TYR A 128 16.56 -0.07 9.92
N MET A 129 15.39 -0.71 9.85
CA MET A 129 14.26 -0.50 10.75
C MET A 129 13.69 -1.85 11.22
N PRO A 130 14.30 -2.50 12.21
CA PRO A 130 13.76 -3.74 12.76
C PRO A 130 12.49 -3.46 13.56
N GLN A 131 11.47 -4.30 13.39
CA GLN A 131 10.22 -4.26 14.14
C GLN A 131 9.80 -5.67 14.51
N GLY A 132 9.37 -5.85 15.76
CA GLY A 132 8.73 -7.07 16.24
C GLY A 132 7.21 -7.02 16.07
N ALA A 133 6.51 -8.03 16.62
CA ALA A 133 5.05 -8.02 16.67
C ALA A 133 4.57 -6.82 17.49
N ASP A 134 3.72 -5.99 16.89
CA ASP A 134 3.08 -4.85 17.55
C ASP A 134 1.66 -5.23 17.94
N GLU A 135 1.25 -4.84 19.16
CA GLU A 135 -0.06 -5.22 19.73
C GLU A 135 -0.38 -6.74 19.63
N GLY A 136 0.64 -7.58 19.59
CA GLY A 136 0.48 -9.03 19.42
C GLY A 136 0.22 -9.48 17.98
N ASN A 137 0.25 -8.58 17.01
CA ASN A 137 0.10 -8.88 15.60
C ASN A 137 1.40 -9.47 15.02
N PRO A 138 1.45 -10.77 14.67
CA PRO A 138 2.65 -11.39 14.12
C PRO A 138 2.99 -10.89 12.70
N TYR A 139 2.03 -10.31 12.00
CA TYR A 139 2.22 -9.79 10.64
C TYR A 139 2.92 -8.42 10.63
N GLU A 140 3.06 -7.76 11.79
CA GLU A 140 3.81 -6.51 11.96
C GLU A 140 5.33 -6.70 12.04
N VAL A 141 5.81 -7.94 12.05
CA VAL A 141 7.26 -8.21 12.09
C VAL A 141 7.90 -7.81 10.77
N HIS A 142 8.95 -6.98 10.83
CA HIS A 142 9.76 -6.70 9.65
C HIS A 142 10.64 -7.91 9.32
N VAL A 143 10.20 -8.71 8.35
CA VAL A 143 10.93 -9.88 7.85
C VAL A 143 12.15 -9.45 7.04
N LYS A 144 12.03 -8.32 6.33
CA LYS A 144 13.13 -7.66 5.61
C LYS A 144 13.28 -6.20 6.08
N PRO A 145 13.97 -5.97 7.23
CA PRO A 145 14.06 -4.66 7.86
C PRO A 145 15.11 -3.73 7.24
N ASP A 146 15.75 -4.12 6.15
CA ASP A 146 16.97 -3.51 5.60
C ASP A 146 16.83 -3.10 4.13
N TRP A 147 15.62 -2.77 3.69
CA TRP A 147 15.46 -2.18 2.37
C TRP A 147 16.27 -0.87 2.26
N SER A 148 16.95 -0.67 1.15
CA SER A 148 17.58 0.60 0.80
C SER A 148 16.93 1.18 -0.46
N HIS A 149 17.08 2.48 -0.66
CA HIS A 149 16.63 3.12 -1.91
C HIS A 149 17.20 2.44 -3.15
N GLU A 150 18.50 2.13 -3.15
CA GLU A 150 19.19 1.47 -4.27
C GLU A 150 18.59 0.10 -4.53
N GLU A 151 18.38 -0.70 -3.48
CA GLU A 151 17.78 -2.03 -3.62
C GLU A 151 16.35 -1.96 -4.16
N VAL A 152 15.55 -0.96 -3.76
CA VAL A 152 14.21 -0.76 -4.30
C VAL A 152 14.27 -0.43 -5.78
N MET A 153 15.13 0.51 -6.18
CA MET A 153 15.29 0.90 -7.59
C MET A 153 15.74 -0.27 -8.47
N ASP A 154 16.61 -1.13 -7.95
CA ASP A 154 17.11 -2.32 -8.67
C ASP A 154 16.08 -3.45 -8.73
N SER A 155 15.23 -3.56 -7.72
CA SER A 155 14.31 -4.69 -7.55
C SER A 155 12.97 -4.49 -8.23
N PHE A 156 12.48 -3.26 -8.33
CA PHE A 156 11.17 -2.95 -8.88
C PHE A 156 11.29 -2.22 -10.22
N PRO A 157 11.08 -2.92 -11.36
CA PRO A 157 10.97 -2.26 -12.65
C PRO A 157 9.72 -1.37 -12.68
N HIS A 158 9.65 -0.47 -13.65
CA HIS A 158 8.50 0.42 -13.84
C HIS A 158 8.37 1.60 -12.86
N ILE A 159 9.38 1.89 -12.02
CA ILE A 159 9.40 3.11 -11.22
C ILE A 159 9.48 4.33 -12.16
N LYS A 160 8.46 5.19 -12.10
CA LYS A 160 8.35 6.45 -12.87
C LYS A 160 8.72 7.67 -12.04
N GLY A 161 8.60 7.56 -10.72
CA GLY A 161 8.95 8.62 -9.81
C GLY A 161 9.26 8.10 -8.42
N PHE A 162 10.10 8.82 -7.70
CA PHE A 162 10.37 8.53 -6.30
C PHE A 162 10.58 9.82 -5.51
N TRP A 163 10.37 9.71 -4.21
CA TRP A 163 10.76 10.70 -3.23
C TRP A 163 11.38 9.96 -2.03
N GLY A 164 12.52 10.40 -1.56
CA GLY A 164 13.22 9.83 -0.42
C GLY A 164 13.30 10.83 0.72
N GLY A 165 12.73 10.47 1.85
CA GLY A 165 12.90 11.17 3.12
C GLY A 165 14.02 10.57 3.97
N PRO A 166 14.17 11.04 5.23
CA PRO A 166 15.14 10.50 6.17
C PRO A 166 14.97 9.02 6.52
N LYS A 167 13.73 8.51 6.45
CA LYS A 167 13.39 7.13 6.85
C LYS A 167 12.62 6.38 5.78
N ILE A 168 11.66 7.06 5.13
CA ILE A 168 10.71 6.44 4.21
C ILE A 168 11.02 6.89 2.79
N GLY A 169 11.01 5.93 1.88
CA GLY A 169 10.95 6.18 0.45
C GLY A 169 9.53 5.94 -0.06
N VAL A 170 9.04 6.81 -0.93
CA VAL A 170 7.79 6.61 -1.66
C VAL A 170 8.08 6.52 -3.14
N TYR A 171 7.43 5.58 -3.80
CA TYR A 171 7.70 5.23 -5.20
C TYR A 171 6.39 5.13 -5.97
N HIS A 172 6.37 5.73 -7.15
CA HIS A 172 5.27 5.58 -8.11
C HIS A 172 5.71 4.61 -9.21
N LEU A 173 4.99 3.52 -9.36
CA LEU A 173 5.21 2.51 -10.38
C LEU A 173 4.04 2.51 -11.37
N GLN A 174 4.37 2.33 -12.65
CA GLN A 174 3.40 2.29 -13.75
C GLN A 174 3.98 1.47 -14.91
N LYS A 175 3.23 0.50 -15.43
CA LYS A 175 3.59 -0.26 -16.65
C LYS A 175 3.55 0.57 -17.92
#